data_e739529c866cf2272265c54c401a26ea
#
_entry.id   e739529c866cf2272265c54c401a26ea
#
_cell.length_a   1.000
_cell.length_b   1.000
_cell.length_c   1.000
_cell.angle_alpha   90.00
_cell.angle_beta   90.00
_cell.angle_gamma   90.00
#
_symmetry.space_group_name_H-M   'P 1'
#
loop_
_entity.id
_entity.type
_entity.pdbx_description
1 polymer ?
#
loop_
_entity_poly.entity_id
_entity_poly.type
_entity_poly.pdbx_seq_one_letter_code
_entity_poly.pdbx_strand_id
1 'polypeptide(L)'
;NYCELDSNIECFANIGADGIDGALSAFLGQARDTTELSFLIIGDLSMIYDMNSLLNKMSSNVRIFVINNYAGAEFHKNFGLEAIPTLNDFIAAGHNTRMKQISELNDFEYMVATDNQELDQCIFKFVENDGKAKILEIITDADTDAKTLKEYWKINTRKMPVTFKSKCKNAIKKVLGKRGINVIKALKG
;
A
#
# COMPACT_ATOMS: atom_id res chain seq x y z
N ASN A 1 7.79 -8.24 6.75
CA ASN A 1 8.35 -8.72 8.03
C ASN A 1 9.73 -8.12 8.29
N TYR A 2 9.80 -6.81 8.44
CA TYR A 2 11.05 -6.08 8.65
C TYR A 2 11.03 -5.25 9.94
N CYS A 3 9.89 -5.22 10.62
CA CYS A 3 9.77 -4.70 11.97
C CYS A 3 9.40 -5.87 12.89
N GLU A 4 10.11 -6.01 14.00
CA GLU A 4 9.68 -6.86 15.08
C GLU A 4 8.59 -6.12 15.84
N LEU A 5 7.40 -6.71 15.86
CA LEU A 5 6.27 -6.20 16.63
C LEU A 5 6.20 -6.93 17.96
N ASP A 6 5.68 -6.27 19.00
CA ASP A 6 5.39 -6.90 20.26
C ASP A 6 4.43 -8.07 20.05
N SER A 7 4.61 -9.15 20.81
CA SER A 7 3.79 -10.36 20.70
C SER A 7 2.30 -10.15 21.04
N ASN A 8 1.98 -9.05 21.70
CA ASN A 8 0.61 -8.65 22.04
C ASN A 8 -0.09 -7.89 20.91
N ILE A 9 0.61 -7.59 19.80
CA ILE A 9 0.04 -6.89 18.65
C ILE A 9 -0.42 -7.93 17.63
N GLU A 10 -1.73 -7.99 17.37
CA GLU A 10 -2.28 -8.77 16.28
C GLU A 10 -2.20 -8.00 14.96
N CYS A 11 -1.68 -8.65 13.91
CA CYS A 11 -1.52 -8.04 12.59
C CYS A 11 -2.28 -8.81 11.53
N PHE A 12 -3.04 -8.08 10.73
CA PHE A 12 -3.78 -8.61 9.60
C PHE A 12 -3.33 -7.90 8.32
N ALA A 13 -3.42 -8.56 7.18
CA ALA A 13 -3.12 -7.98 5.88
C ALA A 13 -4.13 -8.43 4.84
N ASN A 14 -4.65 -7.48 4.06
CA ASN A 14 -5.58 -7.74 2.97
C ASN A 14 -4.80 -8.10 1.68
N ILE A 15 -4.28 -9.33 1.63
CA ILE A 15 -3.42 -9.80 0.53
C ILE A 15 -4.04 -10.96 -0.29
N GLY A 16 -5.26 -11.37 0.05
CA GLY A 16 -5.83 -12.59 -0.52
C GLY A 16 -6.17 -12.51 -2.02
N ALA A 17 -6.52 -11.32 -2.51
CA ALA A 17 -7.00 -11.11 -3.89
C ALA A 17 -6.27 -10.01 -4.65
N ASP A 18 -5.20 -9.42 -4.08
CA ASP A 18 -4.44 -8.29 -4.63
C ASP A 18 -5.33 -7.08 -5.04
N GLY A 19 -6.51 -6.94 -4.41
CA GLY A 19 -7.44 -5.84 -4.68
C GLY A 19 -7.20 -4.65 -3.73
N ILE A 20 -7.54 -3.44 -4.20
CA ILE A 20 -7.53 -2.22 -3.39
C ILE A 20 -8.87 -1.98 -2.69
N ASP A 21 -9.87 -2.79 -2.99
CA ASP A 21 -11.21 -2.76 -2.40
C ASP A 21 -11.30 -3.56 -1.10
N GLY A 22 -12.23 -3.18 -0.23
CA GLY A 22 -12.59 -3.93 0.97
C GLY A 22 -11.60 -3.83 2.13
N ALA A 23 -10.46 -3.16 2.00
CA ALA A 23 -9.46 -3.05 3.08
C ALA A 23 -9.97 -2.20 4.25
N LEU A 24 -10.58 -1.05 3.95
CA LEU A 24 -11.13 -0.14 4.94
C LEU A 24 -12.36 -0.77 5.63
N SER A 25 -13.30 -1.32 4.87
CA SER A 25 -14.51 -1.93 5.41
C SER A 25 -14.21 -3.14 6.28
N ALA A 26 -13.27 -4.00 5.89
CA ALA A 26 -12.82 -5.14 6.70
C ALA A 26 -12.20 -4.67 8.02
N PHE A 27 -11.33 -3.66 7.99
CA PHE A 27 -10.74 -3.06 9.18
C PHE A 27 -11.81 -2.48 10.12
N LEU A 28 -12.74 -1.68 9.58
CA LEU A 28 -13.80 -1.07 10.38
C LEU A 28 -14.71 -2.12 11.03
N GLY A 29 -14.94 -3.24 10.35
CA GLY A 29 -15.66 -4.39 10.92
C GLY A 29 -14.91 -4.98 12.10
N GLN A 30 -13.62 -5.23 11.99
CA GLN A 30 -12.79 -5.77 13.08
C GLN A 30 -12.70 -4.80 14.27
N ALA A 31 -12.54 -3.49 14.02
CA ALA A 31 -12.42 -2.48 15.06
C ALA A 31 -13.68 -2.31 15.92
N ARG A 32 -14.86 -2.78 15.46
CA ARG A 32 -16.12 -2.70 16.21
C ARG A 32 -16.20 -3.69 17.38
N ASP A 33 -15.51 -4.81 17.28
CA ASP A 33 -15.60 -5.89 18.24
C ASP A 33 -14.57 -5.78 19.37
N THR A 34 -13.80 -4.69 19.40
CA THR A 34 -12.77 -4.43 20.42
C THR A 34 -12.84 -3.02 20.95
N THR A 35 -12.37 -2.83 22.19
CA THR A 35 -12.14 -1.52 22.81
C THR A 35 -10.68 -1.07 22.67
N GLU A 36 -9.80 -1.95 22.24
CA GLU A 36 -8.39 -1.67 22.02
C GLU A 36 -8.20 -0.76 20.80
N LEU A 37 -7.15 0.08 20.81
CA LEU A 37 -6.82 0.91 19.66
C LEU A 37 -6.53 0.02 18.44
N SER A 38 -7.25 0.30 17.39
CA SER A 38 -7.16 -0.42 16.13
C SER A 38 -6.55 0.48 15.06
N PHE A 39 -5.45 0.04 14.45
CA PHE A 39 -4.68 0.81 13.49
C PHE A 39 -4.80 0.23 12.09
N LEU A 40 -5.09 1.09 11.10
CA LEU A 40 -5.04 0.78 9.68
C LEU A 40 -3.93 1.59 9.01
N ILE A 41 -3.09 0.94 8.22
CA ILE A 41 -2.19 1.60 7.27
C ILE A 41 -2.73 1.30 5.88
N ILE A 42 -3.08 2.33 5.12
CA ILE A 42 -3.76 2.20 3.83
C ILE A 42 -3.25 3.24 2.83
N GLY A 43 -3.17 2.88 1.57
CA GLY A 43 -2.90 3.82 0.49
C GLY A 43 -4.13 4.68 0.15
N ASP A 44 -3.88 5.85 -0.45
CA ASP A 44 -4.90 6.82 -0.86
C ASP A 44 -5.98 6.23 -1.78
N LEU A 45 -5.58 5.55 -2.84
CA LEU A 45 -6.54 4.92 -3.77
C LEU A 45 -7.38 3.84 -3.08
N SER A 46 -6.78 3.04 -2.21
CA SER A 46 -7.50 2.00 -1.47
C SER A 46 -8.50 2.62 -0.47
N MET A 47 -8.11 3.73 0.17
CA MET A 47 -9.01 4.51 1.04
C MET A 47 -10.19 5.09 0.26
N ILE A 48 -9.92 5.73 -0.89
CA ILE A 48 -10.94 6.33 -1.75
C ILE A 48 -11.89 5.27 -2.33
N TYR A 49 -11.34 4.12 -2.72
CA TYR A 49 -12.11 3.05 -3.36
C TYR A 49 -13.16 2.42 -2.44
N ASP A 50 -12.91 2.41 -1.14
CA ASP A 50 -13.77 1.79 -0.11
C ASP A 50 -14.37 2.83 0.86
N MET A 51 -14.32 4.13 0.53
CA MET A 51 -14.74 5.22 1.41
C MET A 51 -16.22 5.20 1.79
N ASN A 52 -17.06 4.50 1.04
CA ASN A 52 -18.46 4.31 1.38
C ASN A 52 -18.67 3.58 2.72
N SER A 53 -17.69 2.82 3.17
CA SER A 53 -17.72 2.15 4.48
C SER A 53 -17.71 3.14 5.66
N LEU A 54 -17.23 4.39 5.44
CA LEU A 54 -17.25 5.47 6.44
C LEU A 54 -18.64 6.01 6.75
N LEU A 55 -19.66 5.68 5.94
CA LEU A 55 -21.07 6.05 6.22
C LEU A 55 -21.61 5.37 7.49
N ASN A 56 -20.94 4.34 7.98
CA ASN A 56 -21.28 3.69 9.24
C ASN A 56 -20.79 4.51 10.43
N LYS A 57 -21.48 4.39 11.58
CA LYS A 57 -21.00 5.01 12.82
C LYS A 57 -19.62 4.47 13.19
N MET A 58 -18.64 5.37 13.30
CA MET A 58 -17.27 5.02 13.65
C MET A 58 -17.10 4.73 15.14
N SER A 59 -16.27 3.76 15.44
CA SER A 59 -15.80 3.47 16.79
C SER A 59 -14.65 4.42 17.14
N SER A 60 -14.62 4.93 18.37
CA SER A 60 -13.61 5.90 18.81
C SER A 60 -12.17 5.35 18.89
N ASN A 61 -12.03 4.02 18.87
CA ASN A 61 -10.72 3.35 18.88
C ASN A 61 -10.04 3.27 17.50
N VAL A 62 -10.69 3.77 16.44
CA VAL A 62 -10.17 3.72 15.05
C VAL A 62 -9.07 4.74 14.81
N ARG A 63 -7.96 4.29 14.25
CA ARG A 63 -6.78 5.07 13.84
C ARG A 63 -6.39 4.68 12.42
N ILE A 64 -6.48 5.62 11.48
CA ILE A 64 -6.20 5.36 10.06
C ILE A 64 -5.00 6.20 9.61
N PHE A 65 -3.90 5.55 9.26
CA PHE A 65 -2.79 6.14 8.51
C PHE A 65 -3.09 6.04 7.02
N VAL A 66 -3.23 7.16 6.34
CA VAL A 66 -3.36 7.18 4.88
C VAL A 66 -2.05 7.65 4.27
N ILE A 67 -1.37 6.78 3.53
CA ILE A 67 -0.21 7.16 2.72
C ILE A 67 -0.76 7.71 1.40
N ASN A 68 -0.67 9.02 1.24
CA ASN A 68 -1.20 9.72 0.06
C ASN A 68 -0.05 10.23 -0.82
N ASN A 69 0.24 9.48 -1.86
CA ASN A 69 1.19 9.85 -2.91
C ASN A 69 0.50 10.26 -4.22
N TYR A 70 -0.82 10.40 -4.19
CA TYR A 70 -1.68 10.82 -5.28
C TYR A 70 -1.72 9.87 -6.47
N ALA A 71 -1.30 8.61 -6.31
CA ALA A 71 -1.31 7.62 -7.38
C ALA A 71 -1.10 6.19 -6.88
N GLY A 72 -1.33 5.21 -7.74
CA GLY A 72 -0.84 3.84 -7.55
C GLY A 72 0.67 3.76 -7.83
N ALA A 73 1.50 4.23 -6.89
CA ALA A 73 2.95 4.36 -7.06
C ALA A 73 3.66 3.03 -7.40
N GLU A 74 3.08 1.90 -7.04
CA GLU A 74 3.59 0.56 -7.37
C GLU A 74 3.72 0.33 -8.89
N PHE A 75 2.89 0.97 -9.69
CA PHE A 75 2.92 0.83 -11.15
C PHE A 75 4.02 1.65 -11.82
N HIS A 76 4.62 2.65 -11.16
CA HIS A 76 5.66 3.50 -11.75
C HIS A 76 6.99 2.78 -11.96
N LYS A 77 7.35 1.83 -11.11
CA LYS A 77 8.66 1.14 -11.16
C LYS A 77 8.56 -0.38 -11.17
N ASN A 78 7.36 -0.91 -11.07
CA ASN A 78 7.11 -2.33 -11.07
C ASN A 78 6.58 -2.79 -12.44
N PHE A 79 6.79 -4.05 -12.76
CA PHE A 79 6.19 -4.74 -13.91
C PHE A 79 6.57 -4.24 -15.31
N GLY A 80 7.50 -3.27 -15.44
CA GLY A 80 7.92 -2.72 -16.75
C GLY A 80 6.85 -1.87 -17.44
N LEU A 81 5.96 -1.26 -16.65
CA LEU A 81 4.88 -0.42 -17.15
C LEU A 81 5.33 1.02 -17.45
N GLU A 82 6.55 1.41 -17.05
CA GLU A 82 7.10 2.76 -17.19
C GLU A 82 7.11 3.28 -18.65
N ALA A 83 7.07 2.34 -19.62
CA ALA A 83 7.07 2.68 -21.04
C ALA A 83 5.66 2.99 -21.60
N ILE A 84 4.61 2.84 -20.80
CA ILE A 84 3.23 3.05 -21.24
C ILE A 84 2.91 4.56 -21.14
N PRO A 85 2.59 5.25 -22.26
CA PRO A 85 2.34 6.70 -22.26
C PRO A 85 1.16 7.13 -21.37
N THR A 86 0.18 6.27 -21.18
CA THR A 86 -1.04 6.52 -20.41
C THR A 86 -0.98 5.94 -18.99
N LEU A 87 0.22 5.64 -18.49
CA LEU A 87 0.40 5.03 -17.16
C LEU A 87 -0.28 5.86 -16.07
N ASN A 88 -0.01 7.16 -16.02
CA ASN A 88 -0.52 8.03 -14.97
C ASN A 88 -2.03 8.24 -15.04
N ASP A 89 -2.58 8.32 -16.25
CA ASP A 89 -3.99 8.64 -16.46
C ASP A 89 -4.93 7.47 -16.14
N PHE A 90 -4.52 6.24 -16.48
CA PHE A 90 -5.44 5.09 -16.45
C PHE A 90 -4.96 3.90 -15.61
N ILE A 91 -3.67 3.76 -15.35
CA ILE A 91 -3.13 2.62 -14.60
C ILE A 91 -2.77 3.02 -13.18
N ALA A 92 -1.94 4.05 -13.03
CA ALA A 92 -1.59 4.59 -11.73
C ALA A 92 -2.68 5.48 -11.14
N ALA A 93 -3.71 5.82 -11.92
CA ALA A 93 -4.90 6.58 -11.50
C ALA A 93 -4.55 7.85 -10.71
N GLY A 94 -3.67 8.68 -11.29
CA GLY A 94 -3.22 9.93 -10.67
C GLY A 94 -4.38 10.85 -10.29
N HIS A 95 -4.32 11.43 -9.09
CA HIS A 95 -5.38 12.29 -8.54
C HIS A 95 -4.79 13.41 -7.66
N ASN A 96 -5.65 14.28 -7.15
CA ASN A 96 -5.30 15.38 -6.23
C ASN A 96 -6.20 15.41 -4.97
N THR A 97 -6.85 14.29 -4.67
CA THR A 97 -7.77 14.17 -3.54
C THR A 97 -7.02 14.19 -2.22
N ARG A 98 -7.54 14.94 -1.25
CA ARG A 98 -7.06 14.99 0.13
C ARG A 98 -8.09 14.36 1.07
N MET A 99 -7.61 13.77 2.16
CA MET A 99 -8.48 13.09 3.12
C MET A 99 -9.24 14.05 4.04
N LYS A 100 -8.89 15.34 4.05
CA LYS A 100 -9.48 16.33 4.94
C LYS A 100 -11.00 16.38 4.85
N GLN A 101 -11.56 16.57 3.65
CA GLN A 101 -12.99 16.69 3.45
C GLN A 101 -13.72 15.38 3.80
N ILE A 102 -13.12 14.24 3.48
CA ILE A 102 -13.65 12.92 3.82
C ILE A 102 -13.70 12.74 5.34
N SER A 103 -12.66 13.18 6.04
CA SER A 103 -12.56 13.12 7.50
C SER A 103 -13.62 13.97 8.18
N GLU A 104 -13.77 15.22 7.73
CA GLU A 104 -14.74 16.18 8.27
C GLU A 104 -16.21 15.73 8.09
N LEU A 105 -16.51 15.11 6.93
CA LEU A 105 -17.85 14.59 6.65
C LEU A 105 -18.24 13.37 7.50
N ASN A 106 -17.26 12.68 8.08
CA ASN A 106 -17.47 11.44 8.82
C ASN A 106 -17.00 11.53 10.28
N ASP A 107 -16.92 12.74 10.84
CA ASP A 107 -16.60 13.03 12.25
C ASP A 107 -15.23 12.48 12.72
N PHE A 108 -14.26 12.34 11.82
CA PHE A 108 -12.89 12.02 12.19
C PHE A 108 -12.10 13.27 12.59
N GLU A 109 -11.30 13.16 13.61
CA GLU A 109 -10.24 14.14 13.86
C GLU A 109 -9.14 13.95 12.80
N TYR A 110 -8.92 14.99 12.00
CA TYR A 110 -7.98 14.96 10.89
C TYR A 110 -6.65 15.60 11.25
N MET A 111 -5.58 14.91 10.90
CA MET A 111 -4.20 15.38 10.97
C MET A 111 -3.50 15.13 9.64
N VAL A 112 -2.48 15.93 9.35
CA VAL A 112 -1.66 15.78 8.14
C VAL A 112 -0.18 15.97 8.48
N ALA A 113 0.67 15.20 7.82
CA ALA A 113 2.11 15.36 7.85
C ALA A 113 2.66 15.33 6.42
N THR A 114 3.53 16.29 6.10
CA THR A 114 4.21 16.43 4.80
C THR A 114 5.70 16.14 4.91
N ASP A 115 6.21 16.06 6.13
CA ASP A 115 7.58 15.71 6.45
C ASP A 115 7.67 14.96 7.80
N ASN A 116 8.87 14.51 8.14
CA ASN A 116 9.12 13.77 9.38
C ASN A 116 8.89 14.60 10.64
N GLN A 117 9.14 15.91 10.61
CA GLN A 117 8.97 16.77 11.76
C GLN A 117 7.47 16.93 12.08
N GLU A 118 6.64 17.14 11.08
CA GLU A 118 5.19 17.19 11.22
C GLU A 118 4.63 15.83 11.68
N LEU A 119 5.18 14.73 11.16
CA LEU A 119 4.80 13.39 11.58
C LEU A 119 5.08 13.16 13.07
N ASP A 120 6.28 13.52 13.54
CA ASP A 120 6.67 13.42 14.95
C ASP A 120 5.76 14.25 15.87
N GLN A 121 5.30 15.41 15.40
CA GLN A 121 4.36 16.26 16.14
C GLN A 121 2.94 15.65 16.20
N CYS A 122 2.50 15.04 15.11
CA CYS A 122 1.16 14.48 15.02
C CYS A 122 1.01 13.13 15.73
N ILE A 123 2.07 12.30 15.77
CA ILE A 123 1.96 10.90 16.17
C ILE A 123 1.45 10.73 17.61
N PHE A 124 1.90 11.55 18.56
CA PHE A 124 1.46 11.44 19.94
C PHE A 124 -0.03 11.72 20.10
N LYS A 125 -0.53 12.75 19.42
CA LYS A 125 -1.96 13.07 19.41
C LYS A 125 -2.78 12.02 18.66
N PHE A 126 -2.23 11.46 17.60
CA PHE A 126 -2.88 10.43 16.82
C PHE A 126 -3.12 9.14 17.63
N VAL A 127 -2.17 8.72 18.44
CA VAL A 127 -2.30 7.50 19.27
C VAL A 127 -3.06 7.74 20.58
N GLU A 128 -3.36 8.99 20.93
CA GLU A 128 -4.11 9.30 22.14
C GLU A 128 -5.51 8.75 22.10
N ASN A 129 -5.97 8.09 23.18
CA ASN A 129 -7.33 7.56 23.32
C ASN A 129 -8.23 8.59 24.01
N ASP A 130 -8.65 9.60 23.28
CA ASP A 130 -9.48 10.72 23.73
C ASP A 130 -10.96 10.60 23.33
N GLY A 131 -11.37 9.41 22.91
CA GLY A 131 -12.76 9.12 22.53
C GLY A 131 -13.13 9.52 21.09
N LYS A 132 -12.14 9.82 20.25
CA LYS A 132 -12.35 10.18 18.83
C LYS A 132 -11.67 9.21 17.89
N ALA A 133 -12.34 8.90 16.80
CA ALA A 133 -11.70 8.27 15.64
C ALA A 133 -10.78 9.27 14.93
N LYS A 134 -9.62 8.84 14.45
CA LYS A 134 -8.61 9.75 13.88
C LYS A 134 -8.08 9.26 12.54
N ILE A 135 -7.85 10.23 11.63
CA ILE A 135 -7.15 10.01 10.37
C ILE A 135 -5.87 10.87 10.37
N LEU A 136 -4.74 10.24 10.11
CA LEU A 136 -3.47 10.91 9.83
C LEU A 136 -3.10 10.67 8.36
N GLU A 137 -3.18 11.71 7.55
CA GLU A 137 -2.77 11.71 6.17
C GLU A 137 -1.29 12.05 6.05
N ILE A 138 -0.51 11.13 5.50
CA ILE A 138 0.93 11.31 5.27
C ILE A 138 1.12 11.54 3.78
N ILE A 139 1.57 12.75 3.42
CA ILE A 139 1.80 13.14 2.05
C ILE A 139 3.18 12.70 1.61
N THR A 140 3.23 11.93 0.56
CA THR A 140 4.47 11.48 -0.06
C THR A 140 4.47 11.77 -1.58
N ASP A 141 5.51 11.34 -2.26
CA ASP A 141 5.66 11.50 -3.71
C ASP A 141 5.79 10.14 -4.38
N ALA A 142 4.93 9.86 -5.37
CA ALA A 142 4.83 8.54 -6.00
C ALA A 142 6.16 8.06 -6.63
N ASP A 143 6.93 8.96 -7.24
CA ASP A 143 8.23 8.61 -7.83
C ASP A 143 9.27 8.30 -6.76
N THR A 144 9.26 9.06 -5.67
CA THR A 144 10.16 8.85 -4.53
C THR A 144 9.82 7.56 -3.81
N ASP A 145 8.55 7.28 -3.55
CA ASP A 145 8.07 6.03 -2.95
C ASP A 145 8.49 4.82 -3.79
N ALA A 146 8.26 4.87 -5.11
CA ALA A 146 8.64 3.81 -6.02
C ALA A 146 10.16 3.56 -6.07
N LYS A 147 10.98 4.62 -5.99
CA LYS A 147 12.45 4.49 -5.88
C LYS A 147 12.86 3.87 -4.57
N THR A 148 12.33 4.35 -3.46
CA THR A 148 12.61 3.86 -2.10
C THR A 148 12.24 2.38 -1.98
N LEU A 149 11.06 2.00 -2.45
CA LEU A 149 10.61 0.61 -2.46
C LEU A 149 11.57 -0.28 -3.28
N LYS A 150 12.01 0.17 -4.45
CA LYS A 150 12.95 -0.58 -5.29
C LYS A 150 14.32 -0.76 -4.62
N GLU A 151 14.81 0.27 -3.93
CA GLU A 151 16.07 0.19 -3.17
C GLU A 151 15.93 -0.76 -1.98
N TYR A 152 14.84 -0.65 -1.24
CA TYR A 152 14.51 -1.54 -0.15
C TYR A 152 14.48 -3.01 -0.58
N TRP A 153 13.83 -3.34 -1.70
CA TRP A 153 13.83 -4.68 -2.26
C TRP A 153 15.23 -5.17 -2.63
N LYS A 154 16.08 -4.31 -3.21
CA LYS A 154 17.46 -4.68 -3.55
C LYS A 154 18.27 -5.08 -2.31
N ILE A 155 18.11 -4.32 -1.21
CA ILE A 155 18.85 -4.56 0.04
C ILE A 155 18.35 -5.84 0.70
N ASN A 156 17.04 -6.06 0.71
CA ASN A 156 16.40 -7.14 1.47
C ASN A 156 16.12 -8.41 0.67
N THR A 157 16.37 -8.40 -0.65
CA THR A 157 16.20 -9.61 -1.45
C THR A 157 17.28 -10.62 -1.09
N ARG A 158 16.92 -11.69 -0.40
CA ARG A 158 17.81 -12.84 -0.20
C ARG A 158 18.18 -13.39 -1.56
N LYS A 159 19.49 -13.48 -1.87
CA LYS A 159 19.97 -14.17 -3.07
C LYS A 159 19.58 -15.65 -2.94
N MET A 160 18.47 -16.03 -3.56
CA MET A 160 18.09 -17.44 -3.63
C MET A 160 19.22 -18.21 -4.30
N PRO A 161 19.65 -19.36 -3.75
CA PRO A 161 20.67 -20.17 -4.40
C PRO A 161 20.19 -20.55 -5.80
N VAL A 162 21.02 -20.25 -6.79
CA VAL A 162 20.68 -20.51 -8.20
C VAL A 162 20.62 -22.02 -8.41
N THR A 163 19.41 -22.58 -8.45
CA THR A 163 19.22 -24.02 -8.67
C THR A 163 19.76 -24.43 -10.05
N PHE A 164 20.21 -25.66 -10.19
CA PHE A 164 20.66 -26.23 -11.47
C PHE A 164 19.60 -26.03 -12.56
N LYS A 165 18.32 -26.20 -12.23
CA LYS A 165 17.17 -25.99 -13.12
C LYS A 165 17.07 -24.54 -13.63
N SER A 166 17.39 -23.54 -12.79
CA SER A 166 17.40 -22.13 -13.19
C SER A 166 18.60 -21.78 -14.05
N LYS A 167 19.76 -22.39 -13.79
CA LYS A 167 20.97 -22.27 -14.64
C LYS A 167 20.72 -22.81 -16.05
N CYS A 168 20.13 -24.01 -16.17
CA CYS A 168 19.75 -24.59 -17.45
C CYS A 168 18.72 -23.73 -18.20
N LYS A 169 17.68 -23.22 -17.51
CA LYS A 169 16.68 -22.34 -18.10
C LYS A 169 17.28 -21.04 -18.64
N ASN A 170 18.22 -20.45 -17.92
CA ASN A 170 18.93 -19.23 -18.34
C ASN A 170 19.89 -19.49 -19.51
N ALA A 171 20.59 -20.63 -19.52
CA ALA A 171 21.44 -21.04 -20.65
C ALA A 171 20.59 -21.23 -21.94
N ILE A 172 19.47 -21.94 -21.84
CA ILE A 172 18.53 -22.13 -22.95
C ILE A 172 18.00 -20.79 -23.47
N LYS A 173 17.62 -19.87 -22.57
CA LYS A 173 17.18 -18.51 -22.97
C LYS A 173 18.26 -17.73 -23.69
N LYS A 174 19.52 -17.88 -23.26
CA LYS A 174 20.66 -17.19 -23.88
C LYS A 174 21.00 -17.73 -25.28
N VAL A 175 20.84 -19.01 -25.48
CA VAL A 175 21.08 -19.69 -26.77
C VAL A 175 19.96 -19.43 -27.79
N LEU A 176 18.69 -19.52 -27.35
CA LEU A 176 17.54 -19.43 -28.24
C LEU A 176 17.09 -17.99 -28.55
N GLY A 177 17.53 -17.02 -27.77
CA GLY A 177 17.09 -15.62 -27.92
C GLY A 177 15.56 -15.43 -27.77
N LYS A 178 15.08 -14.19 -27.96
CA LYS A 178 13.65 -13.87 -27.82
C LYS A 178 12.75 -14.63 -28.81
N ARG A 179 13.22 -14.86 -30.06
CA ARG A 179 12.44 -15.56 -31.11
C ARG A 179 12.24 -17.04 -30.79
N GLY A 180 13.30 -17.74 -30.35
CA GLY A 180 13.20 -19.17 -30.01
C GLY A 180 12.34 -19.43 -28.77
N ILE A 181 12.30 -18.51 -27.80
CA ILE A 181 11.44 -18.62 -26.61
C ILE A 181 9.95 -18.53 -27.00
N ASN A 182 9.61 -17.64 -27.94
CA ASN A 182 8.21 -17.48 -28.38
C ASN A 182 7.73 -18.72 -29.15
N VAL A 183 8.59 -19.37 -29.92
CA VAL A 183 8.27 -20.64 -30.61
C VAL A 183 7.99 -21.75 -29.56
N ILE A 184 8.80 -21.89 -28.54
CA ILE A 184 8.59 -22.90 -27.49
C ILE A 184 7.31 -22.64 -26.69
N LYS A 185 6.95 -21.37 -26.45
CA LYS A 185 5.68 -21.02 -25.80
C LYS A 185 4.48 -21.36 -26.67
N ALA A 186 4.55 -21.13 -27.98
CA ALA A 186 3.50 -21.45 -28.92
C ALA A 186 3.29 -22.98 -29.12
N LEU A 187 4.32 -23.78 -28.87
CA LEU A 187 4.24 -25.26 -28.94
C LEU A 187 3.73 -25.90 -27.63
N LYS A 188 3.57 -25.13 -26.56
CA LYS A 188 3.09 -25.62 -25.24
C LYS A 188 1.65 -25.21 -24.91
N GLY A 189 1.04 -24.34 -25.69
CA GLY A 189 -0.38 -23.99 -25.64
C GLY A 189 -1.14 -24.77 -26.66
#